data_539025d29fda9cd6128667be2eb407ea
#
_entry.id   539025d29fda9cd6128667be2eb407ea
#
_cell.length_a   1.000
_cell.length_b   1.000
_cell.length_c   1.000
_cell.angle_alpha   90.00
_cell.angle_beta   90.00
_cell.angle_gamma   90.00
#
_symmetry.space_group_name_H-M   'P 1'
#
loop_
_entity.id
_entity.type
_entity.pdbx_description
1 polymer ?
#
loop_
_entity_poly.entity_id
_entity_poly.type
_entity_poly.pdbx_seq_one_letter_code
_entity_poly.pdbx_strand_id
1 'polypeptide(L)'
;KWVKNMRKIAQEVGFKLIKFKKQKEEEKAQKKAIAKDSKATLKQQKSDEKEQAKDVKDIKVEESVFSQDWWKEKLLTEGGAYGHMAHPFDDKDLTFGDLKKIIESGLGGTLSREDGVTEKLDGQNIMISWKDGKLIAARNKGHIKNGGKNALDTNGIISKFKGRGDIKDAFVFAMKDLGKAIKSISDKQKEKIFNNGYNFMNLEVMWPKSENVVNYDKAELVFHGALIYDDKGNVKGEVKGSGRILAGMIQQRNQNIQKKYSIGKPVFLDVPKHQDFGKMKDKFLGRLSKLRAEYGLKDSDTLGLYHQMWWEHKIYQTFGIKNLSGKLVQGLTKRWAFFDKSYSIADIKKDMKRFIEANPKKENVLQAILDFDKKNHKQQVKENMKPFEELFFGVGAEILKNVKGFMAANPDKSVQSIRKKLKTSIENVKASGDKKKLNTLKLQLDKLNAIGGVDAIVPSEGIVFKYKGKTYKFTGAFAPINQITGLIYF
;
A
#
# COMPACT_ATOMS: atom_id res chain seq x y z
N LYS A 1 -12.66 37.66 -21.27
CA LYS A 1 -12.60 38.59 -20.10
C LYS A 1 -11.53 38.18 -19.10
N TRP A 2 -11.44 36.88 -18.72
CA TRP A 2 -10.48 36.37 -17.71
C TRP A 2 -9.01 36.52 -18.15
N VAL A 3 -8.69 36.19 -19.41
CA VAL A 3 -7.32 36.30 -19.98
C VAL A 3 -6.85 37.78 -20.06
N LYS A 4 -7.77 38.74 -20.28
CA LYS A 4 -7.46 40.16 -20.27
C LYS A 4 -7.14 40.68 -18.87
N ASN A 5 -7.84 40.19 -17.85
CA ASN A 5 -7.56 40.53 -16.46
C ASN A 5 -6.23 39.95 -15.96
N MET A 6 -5.88 38.72 -16.36
CA MET A 6 -4.59 38.14 -16.03
C MET A 6 -3.40 38.87 -16.66
N ARG A 7 -3.56 39.38 -17.88
CA ARG A 7 -2.52 40.24 -18.51
C ARG A 7 -2.32 41.58 -17.78
N LYS A 8 -3.39 42.14 -17.25
CA LYS A 8 -3.33 43.40 -16.50
C LYS A 8 -2.63 43.20 -15.15
N ILE A 9 -2.93 42.12 -14.45
CA ILE A 9 -2.27 41.76 -13.20
C ILE A 9 -0.77 41.45 -13.42
N ALA A 10 -0.40 40.78 -14.51
CA ALA A 10 1.00 40.50 -14.84
C ALA A 10 1.81 41.76 -15.17
N GLN A 11 1.16 42.83 -15.71
CA GLN A 11 1.78 44.11 -15.95
C GLN A 11 1.92 44.97 -14.67
N GLU A 12 0.96 44.89 -13.76
CA GLU A 12 0.98 45.62 -12.48
C GLU A 12 1.99 45.04 -11.47
N VAL A 13 2.33 43.76 -11.56
CA VAL A 13 3.28 43.10 -10.66
C VAL A 13 4.73 43.09 -11.18
N GLY A 14 5.01 43.76 -12.32
CA GLY A 14 6.38 43.97 -12.78
C GLY A 14 7.13 42.75 -13.30
N PHE A 15 6.43 41.66 -13.66
CA PHE A 15 7.04 40.46 -14.23
C PHE A 15 7.37 40.65 -15.72
N LYS A 16 8.63 40.89 -16.05
CA LYS A 16 9.15 40.73 -17.42
C LYS A 16 8.99 39.26 -17.84
N LEU A 17 8.19 39.00 -18.86
CA LEU A 17 8.07 37.71 -19.54
C LEU A 17 9.44 37.30 -20.12
N ILE A 18 10.22 36.57 -19.34
CA ILE A 18 11.46 35.94 -19.77
C ILE A 18 11.13 34.92 -20.85
N LYS A 19 11.88 34.97 -21.97
CA LYS A 19 11.66 34.21 -23.19
C LYS A 19 11.54 32.69 -22.95
N PHE A 20 10.32 32.20 -22.98
CA PHE A 20 9.90 30.82 -22.68
C PHE A 20 10.38 29.73 -23.65
N LYS A 21 11.12 29.99 -24.69
CA LYS A 21 11.51 28.96 -25.69
C LYS A 21 12.47 27.91 -25.11
N LYS A 22 13.47 28.32 -24.37
CA LYS A 22 14.49 27.39 -23.82
C LYS A 22 13.93 26.53 -22.70
N GLN A 23 13.12 27.13 -21.83
CA GLN A 23 12.40 26.38 -20.78
C GLN A 23 11.41 25.35 -21.34
N LYS A 24 10.69 25.69 -22.44
CA LYS A 24 9.79 24.75 -23.09
C LYS A 24 10.50 23.54 -23.74
N GLU A 25 11.72 23.73 -24.22
CA GLU A 25 12.51 22.64 -24.79
C GLU A 25 13.11 21.75 -23.70
N GLU A 26 13.57 22.34 -22.61
CA GLU A 26 14.05 21.62 -21.42
C GLU A 26 12.91 20.86 -20.72
N GLU A 27 11.72 21.48 -20.57
CA GLU A 27 10.53 20.78 -20.08
C GLU A 27 10.05 19.67 -21.01
N LYS A 28 10.21 19.84 -22.33
CA LYS A 28 9.83 18.82 -23.32
C LYS A 28 10.82 17.65 -23.32
N ALA A 29 12.10 17.94 -23.09
CA ALA A 29 13.15 16.92 -22.93
C ALA A 29 12.98 16.15 -21.61
N GLN A 30 12.70 16.87 -20.49
CA GLN A 30 12.38 16.25 -19.20
C GLN A 30 11.10 15.40 -19.26
N LYS A 31 10.03 15.90 -19.90
CA LYS A 31 8.79 15.15 -20.11
C LYS A 31 9.01 13.89 -20.94
N LYS A 32 9.86 13.95 -21.98
CA LYS A 32 10.23 12.75 -22.77
C LYS A 32 11.05 11.74 -21.97
N ALA A 33 11.98 12.21 -21.14
CA ALA A 33 12.78 11.35 -20.27
C ALA A 33 11.89 10.66 -19.21
N ILE A 34 11.01 11.43 -18.54
CA ILE A 34 10.05 10.93 -17.55
C ILE A 34 9.07 9.93 -18.19
N ALA A 35 8.54 10.23 -19.39
CA ALA A 35 7.63 9.32 -20.09
C ALA A 35 8.31 8.01 -20.54
N LYS A 36 9.61 8.06 -20.88
CA LYS A 36 10.39 6.89 -21.24
C LYS A 36 10.70 6.01 -20.03
N ASP A 37 10.99 6.63 -18.89
CA ASP A 37 11.25 5.95 -17.61
C ASP A 37 9.96 5.32 -17.07
N SER A 38 8.83 6.03 -17.20
CA SER A 38 7.50 5.56 -16.80
C SER A 38 7.02 4.36 -17.64
N LYS A 39 7.29 4.36 -18.96
CA LYS A 39 6.99 3.21 -19.82
C LYS A 39 7.83 1.98 -19.47
N ALA A 40 9.10 2.18 -19.08
CA ALA A 40 9.97 1.10 -18.63
C ALA A 40 9.47 0.51 -17.30
N THR A 41 9.05 1.36 -16.36
CA THR A 41 8.45 0.97 -15.07
C THR A 41 7.17 0.18 -15.26
N LEU A 42 6.28 0.62 -16.15
CA LEU A 42 5.01 -0.06 -16.44
C LEU A 42 5.23 -1.41 -17.13
N LYS A 43 6.20 -1.49 -18.04
CA LYS A 43 6.55 -2.74 -18.70
C LYS A 43 7.12 -3.76 -17.74
N GLN A 44 7.90 -3.30 -16.75
CA GLN A 44 8.44 -4.13 -15.69
C GLN A 44 7.33 -4.61 -14.74
N GLN A 45 6.42 -3.71 -14.33
CA GLN A 45 5.26 -4.10 -13.50
C GLN A 45 4.40 -5.17 -14.18
N LYS A 46 4.14 -5.01 -15.50
CA LYS A 46 3.41 -6.03 -16.28
C LYS A 46 4.17 -7.33 -16.44
N SER A 47 5.52 -7.28 -16.48
CA SER A 47 6.37 -8.47 -16.49
C SER A 47 6.33 -9.18 -15.13
N ASP A 48 6.43 -8.40 -14.05
CA ASP A 48 6.38 -8.91 -12.68
C ASP A 48 4.97 -9.48 -12.35
N GLU A 49 3.90 -8.85 -12.86
CA GLU A 49 2.52 -9.38 -12.78
C GLU A 49 2.33 -10.68 -13.59
N LYS A 50 2.96 -10.79 -14.76
CA LYS A 50 2.92 -12.01 -15.58
C LYS A 50 3.76 -13.14 -14.96
N GLU A 51 4.89 -12.82 -14.36
CA GLU A 51 5.73 -13.77 -13.63
C GLU A 51 5.02 -14.27 -12.38
N GLN A 52 4.35 -13.37 -11.63
CA GLN A 52 3.47 -13.73 -10.51
C GLN A 52 2.27 -14.58 -10.96
N ALA A 53 1.71 -14.31 -12.14
CA ALA A 53 0.60 -15.09 -12.69
C ALA A 53 1.04 -16.48 -13.18
N LYS A 54 2.30 -16.65 -13.59
CA LYS A 54 2.90 -17.96 -13.90
C LYS A 54 3.17 -18.77 -12.63
N ASP A 55 3.75 -18.14 -11.60
CA ASP A 55 4.01 -18.78 -10.31
C ASP A 55 2.71 -19.29 -9.64
N VAL A 56 1.58 -18.65 -9.93
CA VAL A 56 0.25 -19.07 -9.45
C VAL A 56 -0.30 -20.27 -10.24
N LYS A 57 0.11 -20.45 -11.51
CA LYS A 57 -0.37 -21.58 -12.36
C LYS A 57 0.30 -22.90 -12.04
N ASP A 58 1.51 -22.89 -11.50
CA ASP A 58 2.29 -24.10 -11.22
C ASP A 58 2.06 -24.64 -9.79
N ILE A 59 1.18 -24.02 -8.99
CA ILE A 59 0.77 -24.54 -7.68
C ILE A 59 -0.37 -25.54 -7.91
N LYS A 60 -0.05 -26.81 -8.02
CA LYS A 60 -1.01 -27.91 -7.77
C LYS A 60 -1.44 -27.80 -6.30
N VAL A 61 -2.70 -27.47 -6.08
CA VAL A 61 -3.32 -27.43 -4.76
C VAL A 61 -3.58 -28.87 -4.33
N GLU A 62 -2.74 -29.40 -3.43
CA GLU A 62 -3.14 -30.54 -2.61
C GLU A 62 -4.14 -30.03 -1.57
N GLU A 63 -5.29 -30.68 -1.53
CA GLU A 63 -6.35 -30.43 -0.56
C GLU A 63 -5.83 -30.69 0.86
N SER A 64 -5.67 -29.64 1.65
CA SER A 64 -5.51 -29.77 3.10
C SER A 64 -6.37 -28.76 3.84
N VAL A 65 -7.31 -29.34 4.56
CA VAL A 65 -7.98 -28.89 5.78
C VAL A 65 -7.94 -27.38 6.08
N PHE A 66 -9.10 -26.78 6.03
CA PHE A 66 -9.38 -25.40 6.42
C PHE A 66 -8.83 -25.07 7.81
N SER A 67 -7.73 -24.33 7.88
CA SER A 67 -7.34 -23.57 9.06
C SER A 67 -7.77 -22.11 8.90
N GLN A 68 -8.20 -21.50 9.99
CA GLN A 68 -8.52 -20.06 10.05
C GLN A 68 -7.35 -19.15 9.62
N ASP A 69 -6.18 -19.70 9.37
CA ASP A 69 -4.95 -19.00 9.02
C ASP A 69 -4.77 -18.71 7.52
N TRP A 70 -5.59 -19.28 6.65
CA TRP A 70 -5.55 -19.04 5.19
C TRP A 70 -5.70 -17.56 4.78
N TRP A 71 -6.45 -16.78 5.54
CA TRP A 71 -6.61 -15.34 5.35
C TRP A 71 -5.34 -14.55 5.62
N LYS A 72 -4.60 -14.94 6.63
CA LYS A 72 -3.33 -14.33 7.00
C LYS A 72 -2.31 -14.48 5.88
N GLU A 73 -2.31 -15.61 5.20
CA GLU A 73 -1.39 -15.91 4.11
C GLU A 73 -1.71 -15.09 2.85
N LYS A 74 -2.97 -14.83 2.54
CA LYS A 74 -3.39 -14.10 1.33
C LYS A 74 -3.32 -12.59 1.46
N LEU A 75 -3.61 -12.03 2.62
CA LEU A 75 -3.40 -10.60 2.89
C LEU A 75 -1.92 -10.20 2.84
N LEU A 76 -1.02 -11.14 3.14
CA LEU A 76 0.43 -10.96 3.03
C LEU A 76 0.96 -11.07 1.59
N THR A 77 0.17 -11.54 0.62
CA THR A 77 0.63 -11.82 -0.75
C THR A 77 0.14 -10.85 -1.81
N GLU A 78 -0.82 -9.98 -1.51
CA GLU A 78 -1.39 -9.05 -2.49
C GLU A 78 -0.72 -7.66 -2.46
N GLY A 79 0.53 -7.56 -2.78
CA GLY A 79 1.13 -6.27 -3.08
C GLY A 79 2.62 -6.27 -2.96
N GLY A 80 3.29 -5.92 -4.04
CA GLY A 80 4.71 -5.66 -4.20
C GLY A 80 5.62 -6.36 -3.20
N ALA A 81 6.84 -6.49 -3.39
CA ALA A 81 7.80 -7.40 -2.77
C ALA A 81 7.51 -8.01 -1.39
N TYR A 82 6.73 -7.40 -0.53
CA TYR A 82 6.20 -7.99 0.71
C TYR A 82 5.09 -7.13 1.29
N GLY A 83 3.87 -7.61 1.15
CA GLY A 83 2.69 -7.20 1.87
C GLY A 83 2.48 -5.69 1.98
N HIS A 84 1.50 -5.14 1.27
CA HIS A 84 1.01 -3.83 1.68
C HIS A 84 0.62 -3.93 3.14
N MET A 85 1.26 -3.13 3.99
CA MET A 85 0.82 -2.98 5.36
C MET A 85 -0.66 -2.62 5.37
N ALA A 86 -1.46 -3.39 6.10
CA ALA A 86 -2.90 -3.27 6.11
C ALA A 86 -3.34 -1.97 6.81
N HIS A 87 -4.42 -1.37 6.33
CA HIS A 87 -5.19 -0.47 7.18
C HIS A 87 -6.05 -1.29 8.14
N PRO A 88 -6.53 -0.73 9.26
CA PRO A 88 -7.42 -1.47 10.16
C PRO A 88 -8.64 -2.08 9.46
N PHE A 89 -9.18 -1.41 8.45
CA PHE A 89 -10.35 -1.88 7.71
C PHE A 89 -10.06 -3.00 6.70
N ASP A 90 -8.80 -3.27 6.38
CA ASP A 90 -8.42 -4.40 5.53
C ASP A 90 -8.45 -5.73 6.29
N ASP A 91 -8.28 -5.68 7.63
CA ASP A 91 -8.26 -6.86 8.49
C ASP A 91 -9.69 -7.28 8.89
N LYS A 92 -10.16 -8.33 8.25
CA LYS A 92 -11.51 -8.86 8.42
C LYS A 92 -11.75 -9.53 9.77
N ASP A 93 -10.70 -9.85 10.52
CA ASP A 93 -10.77 -10.43 11.86
C ASP A 93 -11.02 -9.36 12.94
N LEU A 94 -10.74 -8.10 12.65
CA LEU A 94 -11.03 -7.01 13.60
C LEU A 94 -12.54 -6.88 13.81
N THR A 95 -12.92 -6.77 15.07
CA THR A 95 -14.30 -6.49 15.46
C THR A 95 -14.61 -4.99 15.36
N PHE A 96 -15.90 -4.63 15.33
CA PHE A 96 -16.29 -3.22 15.42
C PHE A 96 -15.78 -2.57 16.72
N GLY A 97 -15.73 -3.34 17.83
CA GLY A 97 -15.12 -2.89 19.07
C GLY A 97 -13.63 -2.62 18.96
N ASP A 98 -12.90 -3.40 18.15
CA ASP A 98 -11.48 -3.15 17.85
C ASP A 98 -11.29 -1.88 17.04
N LEU A 99 -12.08 -1.70 15.98
CA LEU A 99 -12.04 -0.48 15.17
C LEU A 99 -12.34 0.76 16.00
N LYS A 100 -13.32 0.68 16.91
CA LYS A 100 -13.65 1.74 17.87
C LYS A 100 -12.44 2.09 18.73
N LYS A 101 -11.78 1.09 19.34
CA LYS A 101 -10.58 1.28 20.16
C LYS A 101 -9.41 1.89 19.37
N ILE A 102 -9.20 1.47 18.12
CA ILE A 102 -8.17 2.03 17.24
C ILE A 102 -8.45 3.51 16.96
N ILE A 103 -9.71 3.89 16.66
CA ILE A 103 -10.10 5.29 16.45
C ILE A 103 -9.88 6.12 17.72
N GLU A 104 -10.34 5.61 18.86
CA GLU A 104 -10.20 6.28 20.16
C GLU A 104 -8.71 6.45 20.53
N SER A 105 -7.90 5.42 20.34
CA SER A 105 -6.45 5.46 20.63
C SER A 105 -5.72 6.41 19.72
N GLY A 106 -6.07 6.45 18.43
CA GLY A 106 -5.48 7.35 17.46
C GLY A 106 -5.74 8.81 17.79
N LEU A 107 -7.00 9.15 17.98
CA LEU A 107 -7.40 10.52 18.33
C LEU A 107 -7.03 10.91 19.76
N GLY A 108 -6.96 9.93 20.66
CA GLY A 108 -6.61 10.11 22.07
C GLY A 108 -5.14 10.17 22.39
N GLY A 109 -4.25 10.02 21.39
CA GLY A 109 -2.80 10.06 21.60
C GLY A 109 -2.25 8.83 22.31
N THR A 110 -2.87 7.68 22.16
CA THR A 110 -2.46 6.45 22.87
C THR A 110 -2.17 5.26 21.94
N LEU A 111 -1.87 5.53 20.66
CA LEU A 111 -1.50 4.49 19.69
C LEU A 111 -0.19 3.77 20.03
N SER A 112 0.70 4.40 20.79
CA SER A 112 2.00 3.85 21.18
C SER A 112 1.95 2.86 22.34
N ARG A 113 0.77 2.44 22.81
CA ARG A 113 0.65 1.56 23.99
C ARG A 113 1.27 0.18 23.82
N GLU A 114 1.17 -0.42 22.63
CA GLU A 114 1.74 -1.76 22.36
C GLU A 114 3.18 -1.66 21.85
N ASP A 115 3.47 -0.64 21.03
CA ASP A 115 4.81 -0.36 20.49
C ASP A 115 4.85 1.11 20.04
N GLY A 116 6.06 1.67 19.86
CA GLY A 116 6.19 3.03 19.36
C GLY A 116 5.59 3.20 17.97
N VAL A 117 4.88 4.30 17.77
CA VAL A 117 4.40 4.70 16.45
C VAL A 117 5.57 5.16 15.60
N THR A 118 5.69 4.68 14.36
CA THR A 118 6.75 5.07 13.44
C THR A 118 6.20 5.74 12.20
N GLU A 119 7.02 6.55 11.53
CA GLU A 119 6.67 7.11 10.24
C GLU A 119 6.61 6.01 9.17
N LYS A 120 5.58 6.07 8.33
CA LYS A 120 5.53 5.29 7.09
C LYS A 120 6.25 6.08 6.01
N LEU A 121 7.40 5.57 5.60
CA LEU A 121 8.25 6.24 4.62
C LEU A 121 7.79 5.97 3.19
N ASP A 122 7.88 6.97 2.34
CA ASP A 122 7.56 6.92 0.90
C ASP A 122 8.85 6.74 0.07
N GLY A 123 9.62 5.73 0.40
CA GLY A 123 10.85 5.36 -0.31
C GLY A 123 10.68 4.19 -1.27
N GLN A 124 11.79 3.54 -1.57
CA GLN A 124 11.84 2.34 -2.40
C GLN A 124 12.10 1.13 -1.52
N ASN A 125 11.09 0.27 -1.37
CA ASN A 125 11.24 -0.93 -0.54
C ASN A 125 12.16 -1.96 -1.19
N ILE A 126 13.04 -2.56 -0.40
CA ILE A 126 13.86 -3.73 -0.74
C ILE A 126 14.06 -4.59 0.50
N MET A 127 14.18 -5.88 0.31
CA MET A 127 14.55 -6.79 1.38
C MET A 127 15.95 -7.32 1.14
N ILE A 128 16.73 -7.42 2.19
CA ILE A 128 18.11 -7.92 2.10
C ILE A 128 18.34 -9.06 3.09
N SER A 129 19.27 -9.94 2.73
CA SER A 129 19.79 -10.97 3.61
C SER A 129 21.28 -11.17 3.40
N TRP A 130 21.91 -11.93 4.29
CA TRP A 130 23.31 -12.33 4.15
C TRP A 130 23.37 -13.85 4.01
N LYS A 131 23.91 -14.32 2.90
CA LYS A 131 23.98 -15.73 2.56
C LYS A 131 25.35 -16.06 1.96
N ASP A 132 25.97 -17.13 2.44
CA ASP A 132 27.23 -17.67 1.90
C ASP A 132 28.30 -16.57 1.72
N GLY A 133 28.44 -15.69 2.73
CA GLY A 133 29.42 -14.60 2.74
C GLY A 133 29.07 -13.40 1.85
N LYS A 134 27.85 -13.32 1.29
CA LYS A 134 27.44 -12.28 0.35
C LYS A 134 26.11 -11.62 0.76
N LEU A 135 25.97 -10.34 0.43
CA LEU A 135 24.70 -9.62 0.50
C LEU A 135 23.83 -10.02 -0.68
N ILE A 136 22.60 -10.42 -0.38
CA ILE A 136 21.55 -10.74 -1.34
C ILE A 136 20.31 -9.88 -1.11
N ALA A 137 19.55 -9.64 -2.16
CA ALA A 137 18.35 -8.81 -2.13
C ALA A 137 17.14 -9.52 -2.73
N ALA A 138 15.96 -9.22 -2.19
CA ALA A 138 14.69 -9.75 -2.66
C ALA A 138 13.69 -8.61 -2.92
N ARG A 139 12.90 -8.77 -4.00
CA ARG A 139 11.82 -7.86 -4.39
C ARG A 139 10.47 -8.58 -4.50
N ASN A 140 10.46 -9.89 -4.39
CA ASN A 140 9.25 -10.72 -4.46
C ASN A 140 9.47 -12.05 -3.72
N LYS A 141 8.40 -12.81 -3.57
CA LYS A 141 8.41 -14.12 -2.90
C LYS A 141 9.35 -15.14 -3.58
N GLY A 142 9.45 -15.11 -4.91
CA GLY A 142 10.34 -16.01 -5.66
C GLY A 142 11.81 -15.85 -5.29
N HIS A 143 12.24 -14.61 -4.96
CA HIS A 143 13.61 -14.34 -4.51
C HIS A 143 13.90 -14.84 -3.09
N ILE A 144 12.86 -15.05 -2.26
CA ILE A 144 13.01 -15.43 -0.84
C ILE A 144 12.98 -16.95 -0.65
N LYS A 145 12.25 -17.66 -1.48
CA LYS A 145 12.10 -19.13 -1.40
C LYS A 145 13.45 -19.84 -1.27
N ASN A 146 13.45 -20.97 -0.54
CA ASN A 146 14.60 -21.85 -0.33
C ASN A 146 15.82 -21.07 0.22
N GLY A 147 15.58 -20.27 1.26
CA GLY A 147 16.63 -19.47 1.88
C GLY A 147 17.31 -18.50 0.91
N GLY A 148 16.53 -17.83 0.05
CA GLY A 148 17.05 -16.85 -0.88
C GLY A 148 17.86 -17.43 -2.06
N LYS A 149 17.60 -18.67 -2.48
CA LYS A 149 18.35 -19.30 -3.59
C LYS A 149 18.35 -18.48 -4.87
N ASN A 150 17.23 -17.79 -5.18
CA ASN A 150 17.07 -16.95 -6.36
C ASN A 150 17.16 -15.45 -6.04
N ALA A 151 17.65 -15.09 -4.85
CA ALA A 151 17.84 -13.68 -4.49
C ALA A 151 18.91 -13.02 -5.36
N LEU A 152 18.80 -11.71 -5.49
CA LEU A 152 19.67 -10.91 -6.39
C LEU A 152 20.91 -10.44 -5.63
N ASP A 153 22.06 -10.66 -6.20
CA ASP A 153 23.27 -9.93 -5.83
C ASP A 153 23.28 -8.52 -6.49
N THR A 154 24.37 -7.77 -6.32
CA THR A 154 24.49 -6.43 -6.94
C THR A 154 24.36 -6.47 -8.46
N ASN A 155 24.88 -7.50 -9.14
CA ASN A 155 24.76 -7.64 -10.58
C ASN A 155 23.33 -8.00 -11.01
N GLY A 156 22.66 -8.85 -10.25
CA GLY A 156 21.24 -9.16 -10.41
C GLY A 156 20.37 -7.91 -10.28
N ILE A 157 20.67 -7.03 -9.32
CA ILE A 157 19.98 -5.71 -9.17
C ILE A 157 20.26 -4.82 -10.40
N ILE A 158 21.51 -4.72 -10.87
CA ILE A 158 21.85 -3.94 -12.07
C ILE A 158 21.04 -4.43 -13.28
N SER A 159 20.98 -5.73 -13.47
CA SER A 159 20.27 -6.36 -14.58
C SER A 159 18.76 -6.15 -14.47
N LYS A 160 18.17 -6.39 -13.29
CA LYS A 160 16.71 -6.24 -13.03
C LYS A 160 16.23 -4.81 -13.22
N PHE A 161 17.04 -3.83 -12.85
CA PHE A 161 16.66 -2.41 -12.93
C PHE A 161 17.33 -1.68 -14.11
N LYS A 162 17.84 -2.41 -15.11
CA LYS A 162 18.41 -1.83 -16.33
C LYS A 162 17.38 -0.92 -17.02
N GLY A 163 17.78 0.31 -17.34
CA GLY A 163 16.93 1.31 -17.98
C GLY A 163 15.98 2.07 -17.04
N ARG A 164 16.05 1.84 -15.72
CA ARG A 164 15.19 2.53 -14.74
C ARG A 164 15.83 3.74 -14.06
N GLY A 165 16.84 4.36 -14.72
CA GLY A 165 17.44 5.63 -14.28
C GLY A 165 17.84 5.66 -12.81
N ASP A 166 17.41 6.69 -12.09
CA ASP A 166 17.75 6.94 -10.69
C ASP A 166 17.29 5.83 -9.71
N ILE A 167 16.22 5.09 -10.03
CA ILE A 167 15.79 3.94 -9.22
C ILE A 167 16.84 2.82 -9.24
N LYS A 168 17.43 2.53 -10.41
CA LYS A 168 18.53 1.56 -10.51
C LYS A 168 19.72 2.01 -9.67
N ASP A 169 20.09 3.28 -9.80
CA ASP A 169 21.24 3.84 -9.10
C ASP A 169 21.02 3.84 -7.58
N ALA A 170 19.80 4.15 -7.12
CA ALA A 170 19.42 4.04 -5.71
C ALA A 170 19.69 2.63 -5.15
N PHE A 171 19.19 1.59 -5.82
CA PHE A 171 19.39 0.22 -5.34
C PHE A 171 20.83 -0.25 -5.46
N VAL A 172 21.54 0.09 -6.55
CA VAL A 172 22.94 -0.30 -6.74
C VAL A 172 23.85 0.33 -5.67
N PHE A 173 23.65 1.61 -5.37
CA PHE A 173 24.41 2.29 -4.29
C PHE A 173 24.05 1.70 -2.93
N ALA A 174 22.77 1.43 -2.67
CA ALA A 174 22.33 0.78 -1.44
C ALA A 174 23.01 -0.59 -1.25
N MET A 175 23.02 -1.45 -2.27
CA MET A 175 23.67 -2.76 -2.20
C MET A 175 25.17 -2.66 -1.95
N LYS A 176 25.85 -1.68 -2.56
CA LYS A 176 27.29 -1.46 -2.36
C LYS A 176 27.62 -0.98 -0.95
N ASP A 177 26.85 -0.02 -0.43
CA ASP A 177 27.05 0.52 0.91
C ASP A 177 26.69 -0.52 1.99
N LEU A 178 25.56 -1.22 1.82
CA LEU A 178 25.13 -2.28 2.73
C LEU A 178 26.09 -3.48 2.71
N GLY A 179 26.59 -3.87 1.54
CA GLY A 179 27.54 -4.97 1.43
C GLY A 179 28.81 -4.74 2.26
N LYS A 180 29.32 -3.51 2.24
CA LYS A 180 30.47 -3.11 3.08
C LYS A 180 30.12 -3.05 4.56
N ALA A 181 29.00 -2.40 4.87
CA ALA A 181 28.54 -2.21 6.23
C ALA A 181 28.25 -3.55 6.94
N ILE A 182 27.52 -4.45 6.29
CA ILE A 182 27.17 -5.76 6.86
C ILE A 182 28.42 -6.68 6.92
N LYS A 183 29.31 -6.61 5.94
CA LYS A 183 30.58 -7.37 6.00
C LYS A 183 31.39 -7.05 7.25
N SER A 184 31.31 -5.83 7.79
CA SER A 184 32.08 -5.38 8.95
C SER A 184 31.57 -5.93 10.29
N ILE A 185 30.34 -6.40 10.39
CA ILE A 185 29.82 -7.01 11.62
C ILE A 185 30.23 -8.49 11.70
N SER A 186 30.26 -9.06 12.93
CA SER A 186 30.72 -10.43 13.12
C SER A 186 29.79 -11.47 12.50
N ASP A 187 30.30 -12.64 12.17
CA ASP A 187 29.48 -13.71 11.58
C ASP A 187 28.37 -14.16 12.53
N LYS A 188 28.64 -14.23 13.85
CA LYS A 188 27.61 -14.50 14.86
C LYS A 188 26.46 -13.47 14.82
N GLN A 189 26.77 -12.20 14.58
CA GLN A 189 25.75 -11.16 14.46
C GLN A 189 24.95 -11.28 13.15
N LYS A 190 25.64 -11.59 12.03
CA LYS A 190 25.00 -11.84 10.75
C LYS A 190 24.07 -13.02 10.83
N GLU A 191 24.51 -14.13 11.43
CA GLU A 191 23.71 -15.34 11.61
C GLU A 191 22.44 -15.05 12.43
N LYS A 192 22.57 -14.34 13.56
CA LYS A 192 21.42 -13.99 14.40
C LYS A 192 20.34 -13.19 13.65
N ILE A 193 20.75 -12.30 12.72
CA ILE A 193 19.81 -11.43 12.00
C ILE A 193 19.30 -12.10 10.71
N PHE A 194 20.19 -12.72 9.93
CA PHE A 194 19.91 -13.15 8.57
C PHE A 194 19.73 -14.66 8.42
N ASN A 195 20.20 -15.46 9.38
CA ASN A 195 20.08 -16.93 9.37
C ASN A 195 20.39 -17.52 7.99
N ASN A 196 21.56 -17.19 7.46
CA ASN A 196 22.06 -17.64 6.15
C ASN A 196 21.01 -17.61 5.01
N GLY A 197 20.25 -16.53 4.91
CA GLY A 197 19.29 -16.34 3.83
C GLY A 197 17.84 -16.70 4.16
N TYR A 198 17.54 -17.23 5.37
CA TYR A 198 16.18 -17.51 5.79
C TYR A 198 15.47 -16.32 6.46
N ASN A 199 16.23 -15.32 6.89
CA ASN A 199 15.67 -14.08 7.39
C ASN A 199 16.02 -12.93 6.45
N PHE A 200 15.02 -12.16 6.07
CA PHE A 200 15.21 -10.99 5.23
C PHE A 200 14.86 -9.73 6.00
N MET A 201 15.80 -8.80 6.08
CA MET A 201 15.61 -7.45 6.62
C MET A 201 14.83 -6.62 5.61
N ASN A 202 13.66 -6.18 5.99
CA ASN A 202 12.87 -5.21 5.24
C ASN A 202 13.45 -3.81 5.46
N LEU A 203 13.72 -3.08 4.39
CA LEU A 203 14.25 -1.73 4.48
C LEU A 203 13.69 -0.80 3.40
N GLU A 204 13.67 0.47 3.74
CA GLU A 204 13.31 1.54 2.81
C GLU A 204 14.57 2.25 2.34
N VAL A 205 14.69 2.39 1.02
CA VAL A 205 15.76 3.13 0.34
C VAL A 205 15.23 4.51 -0.01
N MET A 206 15.71 5.52 0.71
CA MET A 206 15.37 6.93 0.50
C MET A 206 16.45 7.55 -0.38
N TRP A 207 16.12 7.89 -1.62
CA TRP A 207 17.06 8.49 -2.56
C TRP A 207 16.49 9.77 -3.16
N PRO A 208 17.12 10.95 -2.89
CA PRO A 208 16.55 12.25 -3.30
C PRO A 208 16.27 12.42 -4.78
N LYS A 209 16.96 11.64 -5.64
CA LYS A 209 16.74 11.67 -7.08
C LYS A 209 15.64 10.73 -7.58
N SER A 210 15.21 9.76 -6.77
CA SER A 210 14.13 8.83 -7.10
C SER A 210 12.91 9.01 -6.18
N GLU A 211 12.47 10.26 -6.05
CA GLU A 211 11.33 10.63 -5.21
C GLU A 211 10.02 10.05 -5.74
N ASN A 212 9.23 9.50 -4.82
CA ASN A 212 7.82 9.20 -5.07
C ASN A 212 6.96 10.47 -4.87
N VAL A 213 6.03 10.46 -3.91
CA VAL A 213 5.19 11.62 -3.59
C VAL A 213 5.90 12.56 -2.62
N VAL A 214 6.49 12.00 -1.54
CA VAL A 214 7.18 12.77 -0.50
C VAL A 214 8.65 13.02 -0.90
N ASN A 215 9.12 14.25 -0.69
CA ASN A 215 10.50 14.63 -0.94
C ASN A 215 11.32 14.50 0.34
N TYR A 216 12.41 13.72 0.29
CA TYR A 216 13.39 13.57 1.36
C TYR A 216 14.73 14.17 0.93
N ASP A 217 15.25 15.11 1.70
CA ASP A 217 16.49 15.82 1.38
C ASP A 217 17.76 14.96 1.56
N LYS A 218 17.65 13.80 2.19
CA LYS A 218 18.79 12.92 2.53
C LYS A 218 18.66 11.55 1.89
N ALA A 219 19.80 11.01 1.44
CA ALA A 219 19.91 9.61 1.06
C ALA A 219 20.05 8.77 2.34
N GLU A 220 19.05 7.94 2.63
CA GLU A 220 19.01 7.16 3.87
C GLU A 220 18.49 5.73 3.63
N LEU A 221 19.02 4.77 4.38
CA LEU A 221 18.55 3.39 4.42
C LEU A 221 17.92 3.14 5.79
N VAL A 222 16.61 2.94 5.84
CA VAL A 222 15.88 2.74 7.07
C VAL A 222 15.50 1.28 7.22
N PHE A 223 16.04 0.62 8.24
CA PHE A 223 15.75 -0.78 8.56
C PHE A 223 14.47 -0.89 9.39
N HIS A 224 13.49 -1.62 8.90
CA HIS A 224 12.23 -1.88 9.62
C HIS A 224 12.36 -3.08 10.55
N GLY A 225 12.63 -4.28 9.98
CA GLY A 225 12.77 -5.51 10.74
C GLY A 225 13.08 -6.69 9.84
N ALA A 226 13.69 -7.74 10.38
CA ALA A 226 13.95 -8.97 9.67
C ALA A 226 12.80 -9.95 9.89
N LEU A 227 12.18 -10.39 8.80
CA LEU A 227 11.15 -11.41 8.78
C LEU A 227 11.77 -12.78 8.54
N ILE A 228 11.26 -13.77 9.23
CA ILE A 228 11.67 -15.18 9.15
C ILE A 228 10.78 -15.89 8.13
N TYR A 229 11.39 -16.64 7.21
CA TYR A 229 10.68 -17.31 6.12
C TYR A 229 10.91 -18.82 6.12
N ASP A 230 9.88 -19.56 5.67
CA ASP A 230 10.04 -20.98 5.32
C ASP A 230 10.57 -21.14 3.86
N ASP A 231 10.83 -22.39 3.44
CA ASP A 231 11.28 -22.73 2.10
C ASP A 231 10.30 -22.30 1.00
N LYS A 232 9.01 -22.22 1.31
CA LYS A 232 7.98 -21.73 0.39
C LYS A 232 7.92 -20.19 0.33
N GLY A 233 8.73 -19.49 1.14
CA GLY A 233 8.75 -18.03 1.23
C GLY A 233 7.57 -17.46 2.00
N ASN A 234 6.96 -18.22 2.91
CA ASN A 234 5.91 -17.73 3.80
C ASN A 234 6.53 -17.18 5.08
N VAL A 235 5.97 -16.10 5.60
CA VAL A 235 6.41 -15.50 6.87
C VAL A 235 6.05 -16.43 8.02
N LYS A 236 7.04 -16.77 8.85
CA LYS A 236 6.89 -17.56 10.08
C LYS A 236 7.02 -16.75 11.36
N GLY A 237 7.58 -15.54 11.26
CA GLY A 237 7.78 -14.68 12.40
C GLY A 237 8.68 -13.49 12.06
N GLU A 238 9.10 -12.79 13.11
CA GLU A 238 9.99 -11.63 13.03
C GLU A 238 11.12 -11.76 14.05
N VAL A 239 12.31 -11.35 13.66
CA VAL A 239 13.42 -11.17 14.59
C VAL A 239 13.22 -9.83 15.32
N LYS A 240 12.69 -9.89 16.54
CA LYS A 240 12.27 -8.69 17.31
C LYS A 240 13.40 -7.65 17.42
N GLY A 241 13.06 -6.40 17.10
CA GLY A 241 13.96 -5.26 17.19
C GLY A 241 15.15 -5.28 16.23
N SER A 242 15.19 -6.24 15.28
CA SER A 242 16.34 -6.47 14.39
C SER A 242 16.73 -5.24 13.55
N GLY A 243 15.77 -4.43 13.13
CA GLY A 243 16.07 -3.20 12.38
C GLY A 243 16.93 -2.22 13.19
N ARG A 244 16.54 -1.95 14.44
CA ARG A 244 17.32 -1.08 15.34
C ARG A 244 18.65 -1.69 15.76
N ILE A 245 18.65 -3.01 16.01
CA ILE A 245 19.86 -3.75 16.37
C ILE A 245 20.86 -3.68 15.22
N LEU A 246 20.46 -3.97 13.98
CA LEU A 246 21.33 -3.91 12.82
C LEU A 246 21.83 -2.49 12.56
N ALA A 247 20.96 -1.48 12.62
CA ALA A 247 21.35 -0.09 12.46
C ALA A 247 22.40 0.31 13.52
N GLY A 248 22.17 -0.04 14.79
CA GLY A 248 23.11 0.21 15.89
C GLY A 248 24.47 -0.49 15.70
N MET A 249 24.47 -1.77 15.28
CA MET A 249 25.70 -2.51 15.01
C MET A 249 26.54 -1.86 13.90
N ILE A 250 25.90 -1.40 12.83
CA ILE A 250 26.58 -0.73 11.71
C ILE A 250 27.10 0.65 12.16
N GLN A 251 26.29 1.43 12.84
CA GLN A 251 26.68 2.76 13.35
C GLN A 251 27.85 2.73 14.33
N GLN A 252 27.90 1.74 15.21
CA GLN A 252 29.00 1.58 16.17
C GLN A 252 30.35 1.26 15.52
N ARG A 253 30.34 0.54 14.38
CA ARG A 253 31.58 0.05 13.78
C ARG A 253 32.14 0.93 12.68
N ASN A 254 31.31 1.72 11.98
CA ASN A 254 31.79 2.34 10.75
C ASN A 254 31.05 3.58 10.29
N GLN A 255 31.34 4.71 10.85
CA GLN A 255 30.93 6.01 10.27
C GLN A 255 31.56 6.27 8.88
N ASN A 256 32.65 5.58 8.51
CA ASN A 256 33.42 5.81 7.29
C ASN A 256 33.11 4.86 6.12
N ILE A 257 32.24 3.85 6.30
CA ILE A 257 31.89 2.88 5.24
C ILE A 257 30.79 3.42 4.33
N GLN A 258 29.97 4.30 4.81
CA GLN A 258 28.83 4.88 4.12
C GLN A 258 29.28 5.99 3.18
N LYS A 259 29.24 5.73 1.86
CA LYS A 259 29.65 6.72 0.86
C LYS A 259 28.49 7.51 0.28
N LYS A 260 27.31 6.90 0.18
CA LYS A 260 26.13 7.48 -0.46
C LYS A 260 24.93 7.61 0.47
N TYR A 261 24.78 6.67 1.40
CA TYR A 261 23.66 6.61 2.32
C TYR A 261 24.10 6.76 3.77
N SER A 262 23.28 7.44 4.55
CA SER A 262 23.24 7.26 6.00
C SER A 262 22.40 6.04 6.36
N ILE A 263 22.70 5.41 7.50
CA ILE A 263 21.89 4.33 8.05
C ILE A 263 20.93 4.89 9.06
N GLY A 264 19.64 4.78 8.78
CA GLY A 264 18.56 5.21 9.64
C GLY A 264 17.89 4.09 10.40
N LYS A 265 17.12 4.48 11.39
CA LYS A 265 16.16 3.64 12.13
C LYS A 265 14.77 4.21 11.87
N PRO A 266 13.70 3.39 11.99
CA PRO A 266 12.35 3.94 12.01
C PRO A 266 12.26 5.05 13.06
N VAL A 267 11.83 6.23 12.63
CA VAL A 267 11.66 7.38 13.53
C VAL A 267 10.40 7.16 14.34
N PHE A 268 10.52 7.24 15.66
CA PHE A 268 9.36 7.27 16.52
C PHE A 268 8.72 8.65 16.46
N LEU A 269 7.42 8.64 16.24
CA LEU A 269 6.61 9.83 16.13
C LEU A 269 5.86 10.07 17.44
N ASP A 270 5.76 11.33 17.83
CA ASP A 270 4.82 11.74 18.84
C ASP A 270 3.44 11.94 18.21
N VAL A 271 2.46 11.19 18.70
CA VAL A 271 1.07 11.27 18.28
C VAL A 271 0.27 11.85 19.43
N PRO A 272 0.12 13.17 19.50
CA PRO A 272 -0.56 13.82 20.61
C PRO A 272 -2.08 13.60 20.54
N LYS A 273 -2.75 13.77 21.67
CA LYS A 273 -4.20 13.82 21.73
C LYS A 273 -4.71 14.96 20.84
N HIS A 274 -5.75 14.65 20.02
CA HIS A 274 -6.39 15.65 19.16
C HIS A 274 -7.01 16.78 20.00
N GLN A 275 -6.87 18.03 19.57
CA GLN A 275 -7.40 19.20 20.28
C GLN A 275 -8.89 19.07 20.53
N ASP A 276 -9.66 18.72 19.49
CA ASP A 276 -11.11 18.51 19.55
C ASP A 276 -11.45 17.01 19.71
N PHE A 277 -10.73 16.30 20.61
CA PHE A 277 -10.87 14.86 20.79
C PHE A 277 -12.33 14.39 20.90
N GLY A 278 -13.15 15.05 21.76
CA GLY A 278 -14.54 14.69 21.98
C GLY A 278 -15.33 14.74 20.66
N LYS A 279 -15.30 15.88 20.00
CA LYS A 279 -16.01 16.12 18.73
C LYS A 279 -15.59 15.15 17.63
N MET A 280 -14.27 14.93 17.46
CA MET A 280 -13.75 14.03 16.43
C MET A 280 -14.07 12.57 16.75
N LYS A 281 -13.93 12.17 18.01
CA LYS A 281 -14.34 10.84 18.46
C LYS A 281 -15.81 10.58 18.12
N ASP A 282 -16.72 11.46 18.53
CA ASP A 282 -18.15 11.29 18.31
C ASP A 282 -18.50 11.26 16.82
N LYS A 283 -17.86 12.10 16.00
CA LYS A 283 -18.00 12.12 14.54
C LYS A 283 -17.67 10.75 13.93
N PHE A 284 -16.50 10.20 14.24
CA PHE A 284 -16.02 8.97 13.59
C PHE A 284 -16.67 7.72 14.19
N LEU A 285 -16.90 7.67 15.51
CA LEU A 285 -17.62 6.57 16.12
C LEU A 285 -19.10 6.56 15.70
N GLY A 286 -19.71 7.72 15.50
CA GLY A 286 -21.06 7.81 14.94
C GLY A 286 -21.15 7.22 13.52
N ARG A 287 -20.16 7.49 12.66
CA ARG A 287 -20.06 6.87 11.32
C ARG A 287 -19.86 5.36 11.41
N LEU A 288 -18.95 4.89 12.26
CA LEU A 288 -18.71 3.46 12.47
C LEU A 288 -19.96 2.75 12.99
N SER A 289 -20.67 3.37 13.94
CA SER A 289 -21.91 2.82 14.50
C SER A 289 -23.04 2.73 13.47
N LYS A 290 -23.14 3.66 12.52
CA LYS A 290 -24.09 3.58 11.40
C LYS A 290 -23.80 2.38 10.51
N LEU A 291 -22.54 2.16 10.12
CA LEU A 291 -22.14 1.00 9.33
C LEU A 291 -22.46 -0.32 10.06
N ARG A 292 -22.14 -0.39 11.35
CA ARG A 292 -22.47 -1.55 12.16
C ARG A 292 -23.98 -1.81 12.22
N ALA A 293 -24.77 -0.75 12.45
CA ALA A 293 -26.23 -0.83 12.60
C ALA A 293 -26.96 -1.22 11.31
N GLU A 294 -26.36 -0.99 10.14
CA GLU A 294 -26.92 -1.33 8.83
C GLU A 294 -27.32 -2.81 8.73
N TYR A 295 -26.59 -3.69 9.41
CA TYR A 295 -26.86 -5.13 9.48
C TYR A 295 -27.17 -5.63 10.89
N GLY A 296 -27.51 -4.75 11.84
CA GLY A 296 -27.83 -5.13 13.22
C GLY A 296 -26.65 -5.75 13.98
N LEU A 297 -25.42 -5.47 13.59
CA LEU A 297 -24.22 -6.04 14.19
C LEU A 297 -23.90 -5.44 15.55
N LYS A 298 -23.15 -6.20 16.37
CA LYS A 298 -22.66 -5.82 17.69
C LYS A 298 -21.18 -5.40 17.63
N ASP A 299 -20.68 -4.79 18.69
CA ASP A 299 -19.25 -4.46 18.81
C ASP A 299 -18.33 -5.70 18.81
N SER A 300 -18.85 -6.87 19.20
CA SER A 300 -18.15 -8.16 19.14
C SER A 300 -18.06 -8.76 17.75
N ASP A 301 -18.86 -8.29 16.79
CA ASP A 301 -18.92 -8.86 15.45
C ASP A 301 -17.77 -8.32 14.58
N THR A 302 -17.28 -9.16 13.68
CA THR A 302 -16.11 -8.85 12.86
C THR A 302 -16.49 -8.08 11.60
N LEU A 303 -15.50 -7.38 11.02
CA LEU A 303 -15.62 -6.82 9.68
C LEU A 303 -15.92 -7.90 8.63
N GLY A 304 -15.36 -9.10 8.80
CA GLY A 304 -15.66 -10.24 7.94
C GLY A 304 -17.16 -10.54 7.87
N LEU A 305 -17.85 -10.51 9.01
CA LEU A 305 -19.30 -10.72 9.07
C LEU A 305 -20.06 -9.59 8.35
N TYR A 306 -19.66 -8.32 8.54
CA TYR A 306 -20.24 -7.19 7.81
C TYR A 306 -20.10 -7.40 6.28
N HIS A 307 -18.90 -7.75 5.81
CA HIS A 307 -18.67 -7.99 4.38
C HIS A 307 -19.49 -9.16 3.86
N GLN A 308 -19.63 -10.22 4.65
CA GLN A 308 -20.48 -11.35 4.29
C GLN A 308 -21.94 -10.90 4.09
N MET A 309 -22.50 -10.19 5.06
CA MET A 309 -23.90 -9.73 5.01
C MET A 309 -24.14 -8.75 3.85
N TRP A 310 -23.20 -7.82 3.61
CA TRP A 310 -23.25 -6.92 2.47
C TRP A 310 -23.30 -7.69 1.15
N TRP A 311 -22.43 -8.70 0.99
CA TRP A 311 -22.36 -9.50 -0.23
C TRP A 311 -23.60 -10.37 -0.42
N GLU A 312 -24.12 -10.98 0.63
CA GLU A 312 -25.37 -11.74 0.58
C GLU A 312 -26.52 -10.84 0.09
N HIS A 313 -26.64 -9.67 0.68
CA HIS A 313 -27.63 -8.68 0.26
C HIS A 313 -27.44 -8.24 -1.21
N LYS A 314 -26.19 -7.96 -1.61
CA LYS A 314 -25.84 -7.55 -2.97
C LYS A 314 -26.14 -8.63 -4.01
N ILE A 315 -25.91 -9.90 -3.67
CA ILE A 315 -26.23 -11.04 -4.55
C ILE A 315 -27.74 -11.08 -4.81
N TYR A 316 -28.54 -10.98 -3.77
CA TYR A 316 -30.01 -10.95 -3.92
C TYR A 316 -30.49 -9.76 -4.75
N GLN A 317 -29.95 -8.58 -4.53
CA GLN A 317 -30.30 -7.38 -5.28
C GLN A 317 -29.86 -7.48 -6.76
N THR A 318 -28.62 -7.92 -7.01
CA THR A 318 -28.05 -7.92 -8.36
C THR A 318 -28.76 -8.89 -9.29
N PHE A 319 -29.16 -10.06 -8.77
CA PHE A 319 -29.76 -11.11 -9.58
C PHE A 319 -31.29 -11.18 -9.47
N GLY A 320 -31.90 -10.31 -8.70
CA GLY A 320 -33.37 -10.21 -8.56
C GLY A 320 -34.02 -11.47 -7.98
N ILE A 321 -33.30 -12.27 -7.19
CA ILE A 321 -33.75 -13.57 -6.73
C ILE A 321 -33.75 -13.62 -5.22
N LYS A 322 -34.94 -13.70 -4.62
CA LYS A 322 -35.13 -13.81 -3.18
C LYS A 322 -34.83 -15.21 -2.61
N ASN A 323 -34.81 -16.25 -3.45
CA ASN A 323 -34.78 -17.65 -3.01
C ASN A 323 -33.61 -18.45 -3.62
N LEU A 324 -32.45 -17.85 -3.79
CA LEU A 324 -31.25 -18.64 -4.06
C LEU A 324 -30.96 -19.56 -2.87
N SER A 325 -30.48 -20.78 -3.12
CA SER A 325 -30.12 -21.67 -2.02
C SER A 325 -29.05 -21.04 -1.15
N GLY A 326 -29.16 -21.18 0.17
CA GLY A 326 -28.19 -20.64 1.13
C GLY A 326 -26.75 -21.09 0.80
N LYS A 327 -26.59 -22.34 0.30
CA LYS A 327 -25.29 -22.88 -0.12
C LYS A 327 -24.68 -22.08 -1.30
N LEU A 328 -25.49 -21.76 -2.31
CA LEU A 328 -25.04 -20.96 -3.45
C LEU A 328 -24.62 -19.55 -3.01
N VAL A 329 -25.46 -18.87 -2.21
CA VAL A 329 -25.17 -17.52 -1.70
C VAL A 329 -23.91 -17.52 -0.87
N GLN A 330 -23.75 -18.45 0.06
CA GLN A 330 -22.53 -18.60 0.88
C GLN A 330 -21.29 -18.87 0.01
N GLY A 331 -21.40 -19.76 -0.99
CA GLY A 331 -20.33 -20.06 -1.92
C GLY A 331 -19.90 -18.82 -2.74
N LEU A 332 -20.86 -18.09 -3.31
CA LEU A 332 -20.60 -16.85 -4.03
C LEU A 332 -20.01 -15.76 -3.12
N THR A 333 -20.50 -15.63 -1.90
CA THR A 333 -19.96 -14.70 -0.90
C THR A 333 -18.52 -15.03 -0.57
N LYS A 334 -18.19 -16.29 -0.28
CA LYS A 334 -16.80 -16.73 -0.08
C LYS A 334 -15.91 -16.35 -1.27
N ARG A 335 -16.39 -16.67 -2.47
CA ARG A 335 -15.64 -16.43 -3.70
C ARG A 335 -15.42 -14.94 -4.00
N TRP A 336 -16.40 -14.09 -3.77
CA TRP A 336 -16.35 -12.68 -4.16
C TRP A 336 -15.89 -11.73 -3.05
N ALA A 337 -16.35 -11.94 -1.82
CA ALA A 337 -15.94 -11.13 -0.68
C ALA A 337 -14.54 -11.49 -0.21
N PHE A 338 -14.23 -12.78 -0.30
CA PHE A 338 -13.04 -13.34 0.32
C PHE A 338 -12.05 -13.91 -0.69
N PHE A 339 -12.31 -13.80 -1.98
CA PHE A 339 -11.46 -14.33 -3.06
C PHE A 339 -11.17 -15.84 -2.94
N ASP A 340 -11.99 -16.55 -2.18
CA ASP A 340 -11.88 -18.00 -2.00
C ASP A 340 -12.42 -18.72 -3.22
N LYS A 341 -11.52 -19.31 -4.00
CA LYS A 341 -11.85 -20.07 -5.21
C LYS A 341 -12.18 -21.55 -4.94
N SER A 342 -12.22 -21.98 -3.69
CA SER A 342 -12.64 -23.34 -3.34
C SER A 342 -14.06 -23.63 -3.79
N TYR A 343 -14.95 -22.60 -3.75
CA TYR A 343 -16.23 -22.67 -4.44
C TYR A 343 -16.03 -22.40 -5.92
N SER A 344 -15.91 -23.46 -6.70
CA SER A 344 -15.51 -23.43 -8.10
C SER A 344 -16.64 -23.02 -9.07
N ILE A 345 -16.28 -22.74 -10.31
CA ILE A 345 -17.29 -22.51 -11.38
C ILE A 345 -18.15 -23.77 -11.61
N ALA A 346 -17.58 -24.96 -11.40
CA ALA A 346 -18.33 -26.22 -11.49
C ALA A 346 -19.38 -26.31 -10.38
N ASP A 347 -19.04 -25.89 -9.16
CA ASP A 347 -19.99 -25.85 -8.03
C ASP A 347 -21.11 -24.82 -8.29
N ILE A 348 -20.78 -23.64 -8.82
CA ILE A 348 -21.79 -22.65 -9.22
C ILE A 348 -22.77 -23.26 -10.22
N LYS A 349 -22.28 -23.89 -11.28
CA LYS A 349 -23.11 -24.54 -12.30
C LYS A 349 -23.98 -25.64 -11.70
N LYS A 350 -23.42 -26.48 -10.84
CA LYS A 350 -24.13 -27.60 -10.17
C LYS A 350 -25.26 -27.10 -9.27
N ASP A 351 -24.97 -26.09 -8.43
CA ASP A 351 -25.96 -25.57 -7.49
C ASP A 351 -27.03 -24.73 -8.23
N MET A 352 -26.66 -24.03 -9.33
CA MET A 352 -27.61 -23.33 -10.20
C MET A 352 -28.50 -24.28 -11.01
N LYS A 353 -28.01 -25.44 -11.43
CA LYS A 353 -28.82 -26.42 -12.16
C LYS A 353 -30.09 -26.78 -11.38
N ARG A 354 -29.95 -27.09 -10.09
CA ARG A 354 -31.09 -27.39 -9.20
C ARG A 354 -32.06 -26.21 -9.06
N PHE A 355 -31.50 -24.99 -9.01
CA PHE A 355 -32.31 -23.80 -8.95
C PHE A 355 -33.10 -23.55 -10.24
N ILE A 356 -32.49 -23.76 -11.41
CA ILE A 356 -33.11 -23.59 -12.73
C ILE A 356 -34.19 -24.65 -12.95
N GLU A 357 -33.92 -25.90 -12.59
CA GLU A 357 -34.91 -27.00 -12.65
C GLU A 357 -36.20 -26.66 -11.87
N ALA A 358 -36.04 -26.02 -10.70
CA ALA A 358 -37.18 -25.53 -9.91
C ALA A 358 -37.78 -24.20 -10.43
N ASN A 359 -37.04 -23.47 -11.26
CA ASN A 359 -37.43 -22.11 -11.75
C ASN A 359 -37.02 -21.94 -13.23
N PRO A 360 -37.63 -22.63 -14.21
CA PRO A 360 -37.19 -22.62 -15.63
C PRO A 360 -37.12 -21.23 -16.25
N LYS A 361 -37.99 -20.31 -15.84
CA LYS A 361 -38.00 -18.91 -16.35
C LYS A 361 -36.80 -18.08 -15.94
N LYS A 362 -35.87 -18.61 -15.11
CA LYS A 362 -34.68 -17.92 -14.57
C LYS A 362 -33.36 -18.51 -15.07
N GLU A 363 -33.36 -19.19 -16.21
CA GLU A 363 -32.17 -19.82 -16.81
C GLU A 363 -31.04 -18.82 -17.09
N ASN A 364 -31.38 -17.60 -17.49
CA ASN A 364 -30.42 -16.53 -17.79
C ASN A 364 -29.60 -16.07 -16.57
N VAL A 365 -30.04 -16.39 -15.36
CA VAL A 365 -29.33 -15.98 -14.11
C VAL A 365 -28.00 -16.67 -13.96
N LEU A 366 -27.87 -17.91 -14.40
CA LEU A 366 -26.57 -18.60 -14.40
C LEU A 366 -25.53 -17.81 -15.21
N GLN A 367 -25.90 -17.40 -16.43
CA GLN A 367 -25.00 -16.64 -17.27
C GLN A 367 -24.66 -15.28 -16.64
N ALA A 368 -25.65 -14.61 -16.06
CA ALA A 368 -25.44 -13.35 -15.35
C ALA A 368 -24.45 -13.49 -14.17
N ILE A 369 -24.55 -14.56 -13.38
CA ILE A 369 -23.60 -14.88 -12.28
C ILE A 369 -22.18 -15.10 -12.83
N LEU A 370 -22.04 -15.87 -13.92
CA LEU A 370 -20.74 -16.16 -14.53
C LEU A 370 -20.09 -14.89 -15.13
N ASP A 371 -20.90 -14.02 -15.75
CA ASP A 371 -20.41 -12.75 -16.28
C ASP A 371 -20.02 -11.77 -15.18
N PHE A 372 -20.77 -11.75 -14.08
CA PHE A 372 -20.43 -10.97 -12.91
C PHE A 372 -19.11 -11.43 -12.29
N ASP A 373 -18.91 -12.74 -12.14
CA ASP A 373 -17.65 -13.33 -11.66
C ASP A 373 -16.44 -12.86 -12.48
N LYS A 374 -16.58 -12.77 -13.81
CA LYS A 374 -15.50 -12.35 -14.70
C LYS A 374 -15.22 -10.85 -14.68
N LYS A 375 -16.27 -10.02 -14.64
CA LYS A 375 -16.16 -8.61 -14.99
C LYS A 375 -16.42 -7.64 -13.83
N ASN A 376 -17.40 -7.90 -13.00
CA ASN A 376 -18.01 -6.88 -12.14
C ASN A 376 -17.67 -7.00 -10.64
N HIS A 377 -17.31 -8.19 -10.12
CA HIS A 377 -17.13 -8.37 -8.69
C HIS A 377 -16.04 -7.48 -8.09
N LYS A 378 -14.96 -7.20 -8.83
CA LYS A 378 -13.87 -6.32 -8.35
C LYS A 378 -14.35 -4.88 -8.06
N GLN A 379 -15.28 -4.37 -8.87
CA GLN A 379 -15.87 -3.06 -8.63
C GLN A 379 -16.74 -3.09 -7.38
N GLN A 380 -17.52 -4.15 -7.18
CA GLN A 380 -18.37 -4.32 -6.01
C GLN A 380 -17.54 -4.44 -4.72
N VAL A 381 -16.36 -5.07 -4.76
CA VAL A 381 -15.43 -5.07 -3.62
C VAL A 381 -15.04 -3.63 -3.25
N LYS A 382 -14.74 -2.79 -4.22
CA LYS A 382 -14.44 -1.37 -3.96
C LYS A 382 -15.62 -0.61 -3.38
N GLU A 383 -16.82 -0.87 -3.85
CA GLU A 383 -18.06 -0.26 -3.31
C GLU A 383 -18.29 -0.67 -1.85
N ASN A 384 -18.11 -1.96 -1.54
CA ASN A 384 -18.23 -2.50 -0.19
C ASN A 384 -17.21 -1.86 0.78
N MET A 385 -15.95 -1.72 0.34
CA MET A 385 -14.88 -1.18 1.18
C MET A 385 -14.93 0.35 1.33
N LYS A 386 -15.53 1.05 0.37
CA LYS A 386 -15.52 2.53 0.30
C LYS A 386 -15.92 3.23 1.61
N PRO A 387 -16.99 2.86 2.31
CA PRO A 387 -17.39 3.54 3.56
C PRO A 387 -16.33 3.45 4.65
N PHE A 388 -15.63 2.31 4.75
CA PHE A 388 -14.53 2.11 5.70
C PHE A 388 -13.27 2.85 5.26
N GLU A 389 -12.92 2.84 3.97
CA GLU A 389 -11.82 3.65 3.44
C GLU A 389 -12.00 5.13 3.79
N GLU A 390 -13.17 5.69 3.50
CA GLU A 390 -13.48 7.10 3.78
C GLU A 390 -13.44 7.42 5.29
N LEU A 391 -13.94 6.50 6.12
CA LEU A 391 -13.89 6.65 7.56
C LEU A 391 -12.44 6.69 8.05
N PHE A 392 -11.63 5.70 7.69
CA PHE A 392 -10.27 5.53 8.23
C PHE A 392 -9.26 6.47 7.58
N PHE A 393 -9.44 6.90 6.33
CA PHE A 393 -8.66 7.99 5.77
C PHE A 393 -8.96 9.31 6.47
N GLY A 394 -10.23 9.55 6.83
CA GLY A 394 -10.61 10.72 7.65
C GLY A 394 -9.98 10.69 9.03
N VAL A 395 -10.05 9.56 9.73
CA VAL A 395 -9.38 9.38 11.04
C VAL A 395 -7.87 9.60 10.90
N GLY A 396 -7.25 8.97 9.90
CA GLY A 396 -5.82 9.13 9.63
C GLY A 396 -5.44 10.59 9.35
N ALA A 397 -6.23 11.31 8.54
CA ALA A 397 -5.98 12.72 8.24
C ALA A 397 -6.01 13.59 9.51
N GLU A 398 -6.99 13.39 10.40
CA GLU A 398 -7.06 14.14 11.65
C GLU A 398 -5.91 13.80 12.61
N ILE A 399 -5.51 12.53 12.69
CA ILE A 399 -4.34 12.13 13.50
C ILE A 399 -3.07 12.79 12.95
N LEU A 400 -2.82 12.64 11.64
CA LEU A 400 -1.58 13.08 10.99
C LEU A 400 -1.36 14.59 11.05
N LYS A 401 -2.41 15.41 11.09
CA LYS A 401 -2.29 16.87 11.27
C LYS A 401 -1.57 17.27 12.56
N ASN A 402 -1.67 16.44 13.59
CA ASN A 402 -1.12 16.73 14.92
C ASN A 402 0.21 16.02 15.19
N VAL A 403 0.62 15.08 14.34
CA VAL A 403 1.87 14.33 14.51
C VAL A 403 3.07 15.24 14.32
N LYS A 404 4.07 15.08 15.19
CA LYS A 404 5.35 15.77 15.13
C LYS A 404 6.49 14.79 14.91
N GLY A 405 7.57 15.28 14.30
CA GLY A 405 8.80 14.50 14.13
C GLY A 405 8.92 13.75 12.81
N PHE A 406 8.15 14.11 11.79
CA PHE A 406 8.34 13.55 10.45
C PHE A 406 9.76 13.76 9.92
N MET A 407 10.26 12.80 9.15
CA MET A 407 11.63 12.82 8.60
C MET A 407 11.88 13.90 7.56
N ALA A 408 10.84 14.50 7.00
CA ALA A 408 10.98 15.59 6.04
C ALA A 408 11.72 16.76 6.71
N ALA A 409 12.92 17.09 6.24
CA ALA A 409 13.79 18.11 6.81
C ALA A 409 13.14 19.50 6.80
N ASN A 410 12.28 19.76 5.80
CA ASN A 410 11.47 20.98 5.71
C ASN A 410 10.02 20.58 5.39
N PRO A 411 9.16 20.43 6.43
CA PRO A 411 7.78 20.03 6.26
C PRO A 411 6.97 20.93 5.30
N ASP A 412 7.12 22.23 5.40
CA ASP A 412 6.37 23.19 4.56
C ASP A 412 6.77 23.06 3.09
N LYS A 413 8.08 22.95 2.81
CA LYS A 413 8.60 22.76 1.46
C LYS A 413 8.13 21.40 0.87
N SER A 414 8.11 20.36 1.68
CA SER A 414 7.59 19.05 1.30
C SER A 414 6.10 19.14 0.93
N VAL A 415 5.27 19.76 1.76
CA VAL A 415 3.84 19.95 1.49
C VAL A 415 3.63 20.76 0.21
N GLN A 416 4.39 21.82 -0.01
CA GLN A 416 4.34 22.63 -1.25
C GLN A 416 4.73 21.77 -2.48
N SER A 417 5.75 20.94 -2.36
CA SER A 417 6.16 20.00 -3.42
C SER A 417 5.04 19.02 -3.77
N ILE A 418 4.41 18.43 -2.76
CA ILE A 418 3.27 17.50 -2.95
C ILE A 418 2.10 18.23 -3.64
N ARG A 419 1.74 19.43 -3.19
CA ARG A 419 0.69 20.25 -3.81
C ARG A 419 1.00 20.56 -5.28
N LYS A 420 2.26 20.88 -5.60
CA LYS A 420 2.71 21.13 -6.97
C LYS A 420 2.60 19.86 -7.83
N LYS A 421 3.09 18.71 -7.34
CA LYS A 421 2.98 17.40 -8.03
C LYS A 421 1.51 17.06 -8.30
N LEU A 422 0.65 17.22 -7.30
CA LEU A 422 -0.79 16.98 -7.41
C LEU A 422 -1.43 17.85 -8.49
N LYS A 423 -1.17 19.17 -8.48
CA LYS A 423 -1.67 20.12 -9.47
C LYS A 423 -1.25 19.75 -10.89
N THR A 424 0.03 19.47 -11.10
CA THR A 424 0.56 19.05 -12.42
C THR A 424 -0.08 17.75 -12.89
N SER A 425 -0.30 16.78 -12.00
CA SER A 425 -0.95 15.51 -12.35
C SER A 425 -2.40 15.72 -12.77
N ILE A 426 -3.14 16.55 -12.05
CA ILE A 426 -4.53 16.91 -12.39
C ILE A 426 -4.60 17.56 -13.77
N GLU A 427 -3.71 18.53 -14.05
CA GLU A 427 -3.66 19.22 -15.34
C GLU A 427 -3.33 18.26 -16.49
N ASN A 428 -2.35 17.36 -16.32
CA ASN A 428 -1.98 16.38 -17.31
C ASN A 428 -3.11 15.37 -17.61
N VAL A 429 -3.80 14.90 -16.57
CA VAL A 429 -4.94 13.98 -16.75
C VAL A 429 -6.09 14.67 -17.46
N LYS A 430 -6.41 15.92 -17.10
CA LYS A 430 -7.43 16.72 -17.79
C LYS A 430 -7.07 16.97 -19.26
N ALA A 431 -5.81 17.29 -19.55
CA ALA A 431 -5.32 17.53 -20.91
C ALA A 431 -5.30 16.24 -21.78
N SER A 432 -5.19 15.06 -21.16
CA SER A 432 -5.18 13.79 -21.89
C SER A 432 -6.52 13.42 -22.54
N GLY A 433 -7.64 13.95 -22.04
CA GLY A 433 -8.98 13.62 -22.50
C GLY A 433 -9.40 12.15 -22.23
N ASP A 434 -8.59 11.35 -21.56
CA ASP A 434 -8.86 9.95 -21.28
C ASP A 434 -9.99 9.80 -20.26
N LYS A 435 -11.14 9.33 -20.71
CA LYS A 435 -12.35 9.16 -19.88
C LYS A 435 -12.12 8.28 -18.64
N LYS A 436 -11.32 7.21 -18.76
CA LYS A 436 -11.05 6.30 -17.66
C LYS A 436 -10.20 6.98 -16.58
N LYS A 437 -9.15 7.70 -17.00
CA LYS A 437 -8.32 8.50 -16.09
C LYS A 437 -9.11 9.64 -15.45
N LEU A 438 -9.96 10.32 -16.20
CA LEU A 438 -10.82 11.39 -15.70
C LEU A 438 -11.80 10.89 -14.64
N ASN A 439 -12.44 9.73 -14.85
CA ASN A 439 -13.32 9.14 -13.85
C ASN A 439 -12.56 8.73 -12.58
N THR A 440 -11.36 8.16 -12.73
CA THR A 440 -10.52 7.83 -11.58
C THR A 440 -10.06 9.09 -10.85
N LEU A 441 -9.64 10.12 -11.58
CA LEU A 441 -9.27 11.42 -11.01
C LEU A 441 -10.41 12.02 -10.19
N LYS A 442 -11.62 12.05 -10.75
CA LYS A 442 -12.81 12.55 -10.03
C LYS A 442 -13.01 11.79 -8.72
N LEU A 443 -13.02 10.46 -8.77
CA LEU A 443 -13.19 9.62 -7.58
C LEU A 443 -12.15 9.92 -6.50
N GLN A 444 -10.87 10.08 -6.88
CA GLN A 444 -9.81 10.34 -5.91
C GLN A 444 -9.85 11.79 -5.38
N LEU A 445 -10.26 12.76 -6.20
CA LEU A 445 -10.49 14.13 -5.74
C LEU A 445 -11.66 14.20 -4.75
N ASP A 446 -12.75 13.46 -5.00
CA ASP A 446 -13.88 13.38 -4.07
C ASP A 446 -13.43 12.78 -2.72
N LYS A 447 -12.62 11.71 -2.74
CA LYS A 447 -12.02 11.12 -1.52
C LYS A 447 -11.13 12.14 -0.78
N LEU A 448 -10.27 12.87 -1.51
CA LEU A 448 -9.40 13.88 -0.92
C LEU A 448 -10.21 15.02 -0.28
N ASN A 449 -11.22 15.51 -0.98
CA ASN A 449 -12.09 16.58 -0.49
C ASN A 449 -12.88 16.15 0.77
N ALA A 450 -13.34 14.91 0.83
CA ALA A 450 -14.07 14.37 1.97
C ALA A 450 -13.26 14.35 3.28
N ILE A 451 -11.93 14.40 3.20
CA ILE A 451 -11.01 14.37 4.35
C ILE A 451 -10.33 15.70 4.63
N GLY A 452 -10.72 16.79 3.93
CA GLY A 452 -10.21 18.14 4.13
C GLY A 452 -9.41 18.71 2.97
N GLY A 453 -9.42 18.06 1.81
CA GLY A 453 -8.80 18.58 0.60
C GLY A 453 -7.28 18.74 0.71
N VAL A 454 -6.76 19.79 0.13
CA VAL A 454 -5.33 20.13 0.14
C VAL A 454 -4.80 20.51 1.53
N ASP A 455 -5.68 20.85 2.45
CA ASP A 455 -5.29 21.20 3.83
C ASP A 455 -5.09 19.97 4.71
N ALA A 456 -5.47 18.78 4.24
CA ALA A 456 -5.18 17.51 4.87
C ALA A 456 -3.81 16.94 4.46
N ILE A 457 -3.05 17.61 3.59
CA ILE A 457 -1.74 17.17 3.14
C ILE A 457 -0.72 17.37 4.25
N VAL A 458 0.01 16.31 4.58
CA VAL A 458 1.13 16.32 5.52
C VAL A 458 2.41 15.87 4.81
N PRO A 459 3.61 16.18 5.33
CA PRO A 459 4.88 15.85 4.69
C PRO A 459 5.31 14.39 4.93
N SER A 460 4.37 13.43 4.86
CA SER A 460 4.60 12.03 5.14
C SER A 460 3.58 11.14 4.40
N GLU A 461 3.94 9.90 4.11
CA GLU A 461 2.97 8.90 3.62
C GLU A 461 1.97 8.51 4.72
N GLY A 462 2.38 8.57 5.99
CA GLY A 462 1.53 8.21 7.11
C GLY A 462 2.28 7.71 8.32
N ILE A 463 1.57 6.98 9.16
CA ILE A 463 2.13 6.36 10.37
C ILE A 463 1.84 4.86 10.41
N VAL A 464 2.73 4.16 11.11
CA VAL A 464 2.66 2.71 11.38
C VAL A 464 2.54 2.51 12.87
N PHE A 465 1.61 1.65 13.27
CA PHE A 465 1.36 1.32 14.67
C PHE A 465 1.00 -0.16 14.86
N LYS A 466 1.10 -0.66 16.08
CA LYS A 466 0.67 -2.01 16.45
C LYS A 466 -0.63 -2.01 17.22
N TYR A 467 -1.46 -3.02 16.94
CA TYR A 467 -2.68 -3.30 17.68
C TYR A 467 -2.91 -4.82 17.73
N LYS A 468 -3.06 -5.40 18.91
CA LYS A 468 -3.16 -6.86 19.15
C LYS A 468 -2.02 -7.63 18.46
N GLY A 469 -0.80 -7.14 18.54
CA GLY A 469 0.39 -7.74 17.94
C GLY A 469 0.50 -7.67 16.42
N LYS A 470 -0.51 -7.16 15.71
CA LYS A 470 -0.49 -6.92 14.26
C LYS A 470 -0.10 -5.48 13.95
N THR A 471 0.51 -5.27 12.80
CA THR A 471 0.96 -3.94 12.34
C THR A 471 -0.02 -3.35 11.34
N TYR A 472 -0.42 -2.10 11.56
CA TYR A 472 -1.35 -1.34 10.72
C TYR A 472 -0.79 0.02 10.36
N LYS A 473 -1.41 0.68 9.36
CA LYS A 473 -1.08 2.04 8.93
C LYS A 473 -2.29 2.97 8.93
N PHE A 474 -1.99 4.27 9.11
CA PHE A 474 -2.87 5.36 8.70
C PHE A 474 -2.15 6.22 7.65
N THR A 475 -2.78 6.48 6.52
CA THR A 475 -2.18 7.22 5.40
C THR A 475 -2.90 8.53 5.07
N GLY A 476 -4.06 8.80 5.66
CA GLY A 476 -4.79 10.06 5.47
C GLY A 476 -4.93 10.48 4.00
N ALA A 477 -4.52 11.71 3.71
CA ALA A 477 -4.58 12.31 2.37
C ALA A 477 -3.58 11.68 1.37
N PHE A 478 -2.54 11.00 1.83
CA PHE A 478 -1.52 10.42 0.95
C PHE A 478 -2.11 9.39 -0.02
N ALA A 479 -3.05 8.55 0.43
CA ALA A 479 -3.63 7.50 -0.40
C ALA A 479 -4.31 8.03 -1.67
N PRO A 480 -5.26 8.99 -1.62
CA PRO A 480 -5.82 9.59 -2.82
C PRO A 480 -4.80 10.40 -3.63
N ILE A 481 -3.85 11.08 -3.00
CA ILE A 481 -2.80 11.84 -3.69
C ILE A 481 -1.91 10.91 -4.51
N ASN A 482 -1.44 9.81 -3.94
CA ASN A 482 -0.63 8.82 -4.64
C ASN A 482 -1.37 8.22 -5.85
N GLN A 483 -2.66 7.95 -5.72
CA GLN A 483 -3.47 7.48 -6.85
C GLN A 483 -3.59 8.54 -7.97
N ILE A 484 -3.76 9.82 -7.63
CA ILE A 484 -3.83 10.90 -8.62
C ILE A 484 -2.48 11.10 -9.32
N THR A 485 -1.40 11.15 -8.56
CA THR A 485 -0.06 11.31 -9.13
C THR A 485 0.35 10.12 -9.98
N GLY A 486 -0.09 8.92 -9.63
CA GLY A 486 0.11 7.71 -10.43
C GLY A 486 -0.59 7.71 -11.79
N LEU A 487 -1.70 8.44 -11.96
CA LEU A 487 -2.47 8.46 -13.21
C LEU A 487 -1.71 8.99 -14.43
N ILE A 488 -0.67 9.78 -14.24
CA ILE A 488 0.16 10.27 -15.35
C ILE A 488 1.07 9.18 -15.93
N TYR A 489 1.27 8.08 -15.22
CA TYR A 489 2.15 6.96 -15.62
C TYR A 489 1.39 5.78 -16.23
N PHE A 490 0.06 5.77 -16.20
CA PHE A 490 -0.82 4.76 -16.80
C PHE A 490 -1.34 5.19 -18.21
#